data_9167ec8c9dfdff717ffa71d40febf213
#
_entry.id   9167ec8c9dfdff717ffa71d40febf213
#
_cell.length_a   1.000
_cell.length_b   1.000
_cell.length_c   1.000
_cell.angle_alpha   90.00
_cell.angle_beta   90.00
_cell.angle_gamma   90.00
#
_symmetry.space_group_name_H-M   'P 1'
#
loop_
_entity.id
_entity.type
_entity.pdbx_description
1 polymer ?
#
loop_
_entity_poly.entity_id
_entity_poly.type
_entity_poly.pdbx_seq_one_letter_code
_entity_poly.pdbx_strand_id
1 'polypeptide(L)'
;MKKLIPIVALSFLSATLVGTSCAANVQEKQQELLEKQQGVKEKQKELKHESREESAERVQASNQSMQQVSRTSKIIGTNVKNPNGDKLGDIKDLVLDPESGQVVYVVVSFGGVLGVGDKLFALPWKALHWSRDKEYYVLDVDKSTLKKAPGFDKKHWPDSSKWDQLREEVKEFYQVNP
;
A
#
# COMPACT_ATOMS: atom_id res chain seq x y z
N MET A 1 39.22 -21.81 6.26
CA MET A 1 40.08 -22.70 5.45
C MET A 1 40.51 -21.93 4.22
N LYS A 2 41.78 -21.52 4.19
CA LYS A 2 42.35 -20.71 3.11
C LYS A 2 42.70 -21.65 1.97
N LYS A 3 42.12 -21.48 0.78
CA LYS A 3 42.53 -22.19 -0.44
C LYS A 3 43.60 -21.35 -1.17
N LEU A 4 44.82 -21.85 -1.14
CA LEU A 4 45.95 -21.36 -1.93
C LEU A 4 45.70 -21.68 -3.41
N ILE A 5 45.87 -20.65 -4.26
CA ILE A 5 45.90 -20.78 -5.72
C ILE A 5 47.37 -20.97 -6.12
N PRO A 6 47.72 -22.00 -6.89
CA PRO A 6 49.09 -22.20 -7.33
C PRO A 6 49.46 -21.21 -8.44
N ILE A 7 50.58 -20.53 -8.27
CA ILE A 7 51.26 -19.71 -9.28
C ILE A 7 51.87 -20.67 -10.29
N VAL A 8 51.35 -20.65 -11.50
CA VAL A 8 52.02 -21.33 -12.63
C VAL A 8 53.08 -20.39 -13.18
N ALA A 9 54.31 -20.70 -12.88
CA ALA A 9 55.48 -20.07 -13.50
C ALA A 9 55.60 -20.55 -14.95
N LEU A 10 55.36 -19.66 -15.91
CA LEU A 10 55.59 -19.92 -17.33
C LEU A 10 57.01 -19.46 -17.69
N SER A 11 57.90 -20.42 -17.93
CA SER A 11 59.28 -20.22 -18.38
C SER A 11 59.31 -19.59 -19.76
N PHE A 12 60.01 -18.46 -19.87
CA PHE A 12 60.37 -17.82 -21.13
C PHE A 12 61.37 -18.60 -21.88
N LEU A 13 61.04 -19.06 -23.06
CA LEU A 13 61.95 -19.51 -24.05
C LEU A 13 62.18 -18.43 -25.13
N SER A 14 63.35 -17.90 -25.23
CA SER A 14 63.77 -16.87 -26.16
C SER A 14 63.73 -17.39 -27.59
N ALA A 15 63.01 -16.75 -28.48
CA ALA A 15 63.15 -16.85 -29.93
C ALA A 15 63.01 -15.48 -30.58
N THR A 16 64.04 -15.16 -31.33
CA THR A 16 64.48 -13.97 -32.01
C THR A 16 63.48 -13.23 -32.90
N LEU A 17 63.55 -11.91 -32.77
CA LEU A 17 63.39 -10.83 -33.76
C LEU A 17 62.85 -11.20 -35.16
N VAL A 18 61.66 -10.89 -35.47
CA VAL A 18 61.10 -10.17 -36.64
C VAL A 18 59.59 -10.05 -36.42
N GLY A 19 59.02 -8.84 -36.24
CA GLY A 19 57.59 -8.63 -36.22
C GLY A 19 57.04 -7.80 -35.02
N THR A 20 57.76 -6.82 -34.50
CA THR A 20 57.46 -6.09 -33.30
C THR A 20 56.26 -5.09 -33.43
N SER A 21 55.77 -4.83 -34.63
CA SER A 21 54.65 -3.90 -34.84
C SER A 21 53.25 -4.55 -34.78
N CYS A 22 53.13 -5.84 -35.09
CA CYS A 22 51.83 -6.52 -35.11
C CYS A 22 51.49 -7.13 -33.76
N ALA A 23 52.47 -7.57 -32.97
CA ALA A 23 52.23 -8.14 -31.64
C ALA A 23 51.79 -7.09 -30.59
N ALA A 24 52.35 -5.88 -30.65
CA ALA A 24 51.99 -4.78 -29.77
C ALA A 24 50.54 -4.36 -29.96
N ASN A 25 50.06 -4.29 -31.19
CA ASN A 25 48.66 -3.92 -31.51
C ASN A 25 47.65 -4.98 -31.07
N VAL A 26 48.01 -6.25 -31.05
CA VAL A 26 47.15 -7.33 -30.56
C VAL A 26 47.06 -7.32 -29.02
N GLN A 27 48.17 -7.05 -28.33
CA GLN A 27 48.17 -6.94 -26.87
C GLN A 27 47.39 -5.72 -26.38
N GLU A 28 47.48 -4.58 -27.01
CA GLU A 28 46.75 -3.38 -26.70
C GLU A 28 45.21 -3.61 -26.89
N LYS A 29 44.78 -4.25 -27.97
CA LYS A 29 43.40 -4.63 -28.19
C LYS A 29 42.87 -5.65 -27.19
N GLN A 30 43.70 -6.58 -26.75
CA GLN A 30 43.29 -7.53 -25.69
C GLN A 30 43.10 -6.85 -24.35
N GLN A 31 43.93 -5.88 -24.01
CA GLN A 31 43.83 -5.11 -22.79
C GLN A 31 42.57 -4.24 -22.79
N GLU A 32 42.29 -3.55 -23.89
CA GLU A 32 41.05 -2.76 -24.05
C GLU A 32 39.78 -3.63 -23.96
N LEU A 33 39.83 -4.85 -24.49
CA LEU A 33 38.72 -5.79 -24.41
C LEU A 33 38.47 -6.28 -22.96
N LEU A 34 39.57 -6.52 -22.23
CA LEU A 34 39.49 -6.90 -20.80
C LEU A 34 38.92 -5.79 -19.92
N GLU A 35 39.34 -4.55 -20.15
CA GLU A 35 38.83 -3.38 -19.44
C GLU A 35 37.32 -3.17 -19.74
N LYS A 36 36.92 -3.31 -20.99
CA LYS A 36 35.50 -3.26 -21.38
C LYS A 36 34.67 -4.37 -20.73
N GLN A 37 35.20 -5.58 -20.65
CA GLN A 37 34.53 -6.70 -19.97
C GLN A 37 34.44 -6.48 -18.46
N GLN A 38 35.43 -5.89 -17.83
CA GLN A 38 35.38 -5.54 -16.40
C GLN A 38 34.34 -4.44 -16.15
N GLY A 39 34.30 -3.39 -16.94
CA GLY A 39 33.30 -2.32 -16.83
C GLY A 39 31.86 -2.81 -17.02
N VAL A 40 31.66 -3.77 -17.95
CA VAL A 40 30.34 -4.41 -18.12
C VAL A 40 29.93 -5.23 -16.90
N LYS A 41 30.89 -5.97 -16.30
CA LYS A 41 30.60 -6.76 -15.08
C LYS A 41 30.31 -5.89 -13.86
N GLU A 42 30.98 -4.76 -13.71
CA GLU A 42 30.71 -3.81 -12.64
C GLU A 42 29.34 -3.20 -12.82
N LYS A 43 29.02 -2.74 -14.02
CA LYS A 43 27.69 -2.18 -14.33
C LYS A 43 26.54 -3.18 -14.13
N GLN A 44 26.78 -4.45 -14.48
CA GLN A 44 25.80 -5.52 -14.18
C GLN A 44 25.64 -5.77 -12.68
N LYS A 45 26.71 -5.61 -11.89
CA LYS A 45 26.65 -5.77 -10.45
C LYS A 45 25.90 -4.62 -9.78
N GLU A 46 26.11 -3.39 -10.24
CA GLU A 46 25.38 -2.20 -9.79
C GLU A 46 23.89 -2.31 -10.10
N LEU A 47 23.52 -2.62 -11.35
CA LEU A 47 22.12 -2.81 -11.76
C LEU A 47 21.42 -3.92 -10.96
N LYS A 48 22.15 -5.00 -10.65
CA LYS A 48 21.61 -6.08 -9.82
C LYS A 48 21.45 -5.68 -8.36
N HIS A 49 22.31 -4.80 -7.86
CA HIS A 49 22.20 -4.26 -6.50
C HIS A 49 21.00 -3.33 -6.40
N GLU A 50 20.86 -2.38 -7.33
CA GLU A 50 19.75 -1.43 -7.41
C GLU A 50 18.39 -2.15 -7.54
N SER A 51 18.28 -3.14 -8.42
CA SER A 51 17.06 -3.94 -8.57
C SER A 51 16.70 -4.74 -7.31
N ARG A 52 17.70 -5.10 -6.51
CA ARG A 52 17.51 -5.83 -5.26
C ARG A 52 17.06 -4.92 -4.12
N GLU A 53 17.58 -3.71 -4.08
CA GLU A 53 17.14 -2.68 -3.13
C GLU A 53 15.70 -2.24 -3.42
N GLU A 54 15.38 -1.95 -4.68
CA GLU A 54 14.00 -1.61 -5.09
C GLU A 54 13.00 -2.73 -4.74
N SER A 55 13.41 -4.00 -4.94
CA SER A 55 12.57 -5.15 -4.57
C SER A 55 12.37 -5.25 -3.06
N ALA A 56 13.41 -4.97 -2.27
CA ALA A 56 13.35 -5.00 -0.81
C ALA A 56 12.45 -3.88 -0.26
N GLU A 57 12.54 -2.68 -0.83
CA GLU A 57 11.67 -1.56 -0.46
C GLU A 57 10.21 -1.85 -0.79
N ARG A 58 9.91 -2.42 -1.96
CA ARG A 58 8.54 -2.84 -2.33
C ARG A 58 7.98 -3.89 -1.37
N VAL A 59 8.79 -4.86 -0.96
CA VAL A 59 8.38 -5.88 0.02
C VAL A 59 8.15 -5.26 1.39
N GLN A 60 8.99 -4.31 1.82
CA GLN A 60 8.79 -3.61 3.10
C GLN A 60 7.52 -2.74 3.08
N ALA A 61 7.29 -1.99 2.01
CA ALA A 61 6.07 -1.20 1.83
C ALA A 61 4.81 -2.09 1.82
N SER A 62 4.87 -3.23 1.14
CA SER A 62 3.78 -4.22 1.13
C SER A 62 3.53 -4.81 2.52
N ASN A 63 4.58 -5.16 3.26
CA ASN A 63 4.45 -5.67 4.63
C ASN A 63 3.88 -4.63 5.60
N GLN A 64 4.27 -3.36 5.48
CA GLN A 64 3.69 -2.28 6.27
C GLN A 64 2.21 -2.06 5.93
N SER A 65 1.85 -2.12 4.66
CA SER A 65 0.46 -2.05 4.20
C SER A 65 -0.37 -3.21 4.76
N MET A 66 0.17 -4.43 4.77
CA MET A 66 -0.51 -5.61 5.32
C MET A 66 -0.71 -5.56 6.84
N GLN A 67 0.14 -4.87 7.59
CA GLN A 67 -0.05 -4.68 9.03
C GLN A 67 -1.25 -3.77 9.36
N GLN A 68 -1.76 -3.02 8.38
CA GLN A 68 -2.93 -2.16 8.53
C GLN A 68 -4.23 -2.81 8.06
N VAL A 69 -4.18 -4.04 7.54
CA VAL A 69 -5.36 -4.77 7.08
C VAL A 69 -6.16 -5.27 8.27
N SER A 70 -7.43 -4.90 8.32
CA SER A 70 -8.38 -5.40 9.31
C SER A 70 -9.41 -6.31 8.66
N ARG A 71 -9.78 -7.37 9.36
CA ARG A 71 -10.89 -8.24 8.93
C ARG A 71 -12.20 -7.47 9.05
N THR A 72 -13.07 -7.54 8.05
CA THR A 72 -14.40 -6.90 8.06
C THR A 72 -15.22 -7.29 9.28
N SER A 73 -15.12 -8.55 9.72
CA SER A 73 -15.78 -9.05 10.95
C SER A 73 -15.27 -8.40 12.25
N LYS A 74 -14.11 -7.73 12.22
CA LYS A 74 -13.58 -6.95 13.34
C LYS A 74 -14.03 -5.50 13.29
N ILE A 75 -14.36 -5.01 12.10
CA ILE A 75 -14.84 -3.64 11.89
C ILE A 75 -16.33 -3.55 12.23
N ILE A 76 -17.11 -4.52 11.76
CA ILE A 76 -18.54 -4.60 12.07
C ILE A 76 -18.74 -4.78 13.57
N GLY A 77 -19.62 -3.99 14.16
CA GLY A 77 -19.87 -3.94 15.59
C GLY A 77 -18.98 -2.97 16.39
N THR A 78 -17.94 -2.41 15.75
CA THR A 78 -17.07 -1.43 16.42
C THR A 78 -17.81 -0.12 16.65
N ASN A 79 -17.53 0.51 17.80
CA ASN A 79 -18.09 1.81 18.16
C ASN A 79 -17.54 2.93 17.28
N VAL A 80 -18.39 3.87 16.94
CA VAL A 80 -18.04 5.17 16.36
C VAL A 80 -18.28 6.25 17.40
N LYS A 81 -17.27 7.10 17.64
CA LYS A 81 -17.33 8.20 18.63
C LYS A 81 -16.91 9.51 17.99
N ASN A 82 -17.32 10.62 18.60
CA ASN A 82 -16.77 11.92 18.22
C ASN A 82 -15.41 12.18 18.92
N PRO A 83 -14.69 13.26 18.60
CA PRO A 83 -13.44 13.61 19.26
C PRO A 83 -13.56 13.78 20.78
N ASN A 84 -14.72 14.19 21.26
CA ASN A 84 -15.02 14.36 22.69
C ASN A 84 -15.22 13.02 23.43
N GLY A 85 -15.26 11.89 22.69
CA GLY A 85 -15.46 10.56 23.25
C GLY A 85 -16.94 10.14 23.36
N ASP A 86 -17.87 10.96 22.92
CA ASP A 86 -19.27 10.60 22.90
C ASP A 86 -19.56 9.53 21.86
N LYS A 87 -20.29 8.50 22.25
CA LYS A 87 -20.73 7.46 21.32
C LYS A 87 -21.73 8.03 20.32
N LEU A 88 -21.39 7.90 19.03
CA LEU A 88 -22.26 8.25 17.90
C LEU A 88 -23.05 7.04 17.41
N GLY A 89 -22.49 5.85 17.49
CA GLY A 89 -23.16 4.64 17.05
C GLY A 89 -22.24 3.44 16.96
N ASP A 90 -22.68 2.42 16.22
CA ASP A 90 -21.93 1.22 15.95
C ASP A 90 -21.92 0.92 14.45
N ILE A 91 -20.81 0.46 13.91
CA ILE A 91 -20.70 0.04 12.51
C ILE A 91 -21.58 -1.21 12.30
N LYS A 92 -22.51 -1.13 11.36
CA LYS A 92 -23.44 -2.23 11.03
C LYS A 92 -23.05 -2.94 9.74
N ASP A 93 -22.52 -2.20 8.78
CA ASP A 93 -22.16 -2.78 7.48
C ASP A 93 -21.11 -1.94 6.77
N LEU A 94 -20.54 -2.53 5.71
CA LEU A 94 -19.59 -1.88 4.80
C LEU A 94 -20.12 -2.01 3.38
N VAL A 95 -20.15 -0.91 2.66
CA VAL A 95 -20.54 -0.87 1.25
C VAL A 95 -19.30 -0.78 0.40
N LEU A 96 -19.11 -1.80 -0.45
CA LEU A 96 -17.98 -1.89 -1.36
C LEU A 96 -18.41 -1.51 -2.77
N ASP A 97 -17.49 -0.87 -3.48
CA ASP A 97 -17.56 -0.78 -4.92
C ASP A 97 -17.16 -2.15 -5.52
N PRO A 98 -18.04 -2.82 -6.27
CA PRO A 98 -17.76 -4.15 -6.79
C PRO A 98 -16.69 -4.17 -7.88
N GLU A 99 -16.44 -3.04 -8.56
CA GLU A 99 -15.43 -2.95 -9.63
C GLU A 99 -14.02 -2.78 -9.04
N SER A 100 -13.86 -1.89 -8.08
CA SER A 100 -12.55 -1.64 -7.45
C SER A 100 -12.27 -2.53 -6.23
N GLY A 101 -13.31 -3.13 -5.64
CA GLY A 101 -13.23 -3.89 -4.38
C GLY A 101 -12.95 -3.00 -3.16
N GLN A 102 -13.05 -1.68 -3.28
CA GLN A 102 -12.79 -0.75 -2.21
C GLN A 102 -14.04 -0.51 -1.36
N VAL A 103 -13.85 -0.31 -0.05
CA VAL A 103 -14.91 0.17 0.84
C VAL A 103 -15.12 1.66 0.58
N VAL A 104 -16.30 2.02 0.11
CA VAL A 104 -16.69 3.42 -0.17
C VAL A 104 -17.47 4.03 0.99
N TYR A 105 -18.39 3.27 1.58
CA TYR A 105 -19.19 3.73 2.71
C TYR A 105 -19.16 2.76 3.88
N VAL A 106 -19.34 3.32 5.07
CA VAL A 106 -19.61 2.59 6.30
C VAL A 106 -21.05 2.90 6.71
N VAL A 107 -21.81 1.88 7.03
CA VAL A 107 -23.15 2.04 7.56
C VAL A 107 -23.09 2.01 9.08
N VAL A 108 -23.49 3.11 9.72
CA VAL A 108 -23.50 3.26 11.17
C VAL A 108 -24.94 3.38 11.67
N SER A 109 -25.29 2.61 12.71
CA SER A 109 -26.56 2.80 13.41
C SER A 109 -26.43 3.90 14.46
N PHE A 110 -27.41 4.77 14.53
CA PHE A 110 -27.45 5.83 15.52
C PHE A 110 -28.86 5.93 16.15
N GLY A 111 -28.91 5.97 17.47
CA GLY A 111 -30.17 6.05 18.23
C GLY A 111 -30.77 4.66 18.46
N GLY A 112 -32.08 4.66 18.77
CA GLY A 112 -32.81 3.46 19.13
C GLY A 112 -32.57 2.97 20.55
N VAL A 113 -33.55 2.25 21.09
CA VAL A 113 -33.47 1.55 22.37
C VAL A 113 -33.44 0.05 22.04
N LEU A 114 -32.36 -0.65 22.41
CA LEU A 114 -32.17 -2.07 22.13
C LEU A 114 -32.23 -2.45 20.62
N GLY A 115 -31.81 -1.53 19.75
CA GLY A 115 -31.84 -1.75 18.29
C GLY A 115 -33.20 -1.54 17.63
N VAL A 116 -34.17 -1.02 18.36
CA VAL A 116 -35.49 -0.66 17.82
C VAL A 116 -35.53 0.84 17.52
N GLY A 117 -35.88 1.20 16.27
CA GLY A 117 -35.89 2.58 15.80
C GLY A 117 -34.53 3.15 15.42
N ASP A 118 -33.53 2.31 15.23
CA ASP A 118 -32.22 2.73 14.74
C ASP A 118 -32.33 3.30 13.32
N LYS A 119 -31.89 4.54 13.15
CA LYS A 119 -31.60 5.10 11.82
C LYS A 119 -30.23 4.70 11.38
N LEU A 120 -30.10 4.30 10.15
CA LEU A 120 -28.82 3.96 9.52
C LEU A 120 -28.30 5.14 8.70
N PHE A 121 -27.03 5.40 8.83
CA PHE A 121 -26.34 6.48 8.12
C PHE A 121 -25.20 5.89 7.29
N ALA A 122 -25.12 6.26 6.04
CA ALA A 122 -23.97 5.99 5.21
C ALA A 122 -22.93 7.10 5.41
N LEU A 123 -21.74 6.73 5.83
CA LEU A 123 -20.60 7.63 6.05
C LEU A 123 -19.51 7.28 5.05
N PRO A 124 -18.84 8.26 4.41
CA PRO A 124 -17.66 7.95 3.62
C PRO A 124 -16.61 7.27 4.49
N TRP A 125 -16.02 6.16 4.00
CA TRP A 125 -14.96 5.47 4.74
C TRP A 125 -13.83 6.41 5.14
N LYS A 126 -13.47 7.35 4.24
CA LYS A 126 -12.41 8.34 4.45
C LYS A 126 -12.69 9.35 5.55
N ALA A 127 -13.94 9.51 5.98
CA ALA A 127 -14.31 10.38 7.11
C ALA A 127 -14.05 9.73 8.47
N LEU A 128 -13.77 8.42 8.51
CA LEU A 128 -13.52 7.69 9.74
C LEU A 128 -12.03 7.53 10.01
N HIS A 129 -11.63 7.78 11.24
CA HIS A 129 -10.24 7.59 11.69
C HIS A 129 -10.17 6.53 12.78
N TRP A 130 -9.33 5.51 12.58
CA TRP A 130 -9.12 4.47 13.58
C TRP A 130 -8.27 4.98 14.76
N SER A 131 -8.80 4.90 15.96
CA SER A 131 -8.06 5.16 17.21
C SER A 131 -7.48 3.86 17.74
N ARG A 132 -6.17 3.65 17.54
CA ARG A 132 -5.48 2.39 17.94
C ARG A 132 -5.51 2.14 19.43
N ASP A 133 -5.33 3.20 20.23
CA ASP A 133 -5.21 3.10 21.68
C ASP A 133 -6.55 2.83 22.36
N LYS A 134 -7.65 3.15 21.69
CA LYS A 134 -9.00 3.14 22.26
C LYS A 134 -9.94 2.14 21.58
N GLU A 135 -9.48 1.49 20.52
CA GLU A 135 -10.20 0.45 19.77
C GLU A 135 -11.61 0.87 19.29
N TYR A 136 -11.74 2.11 18.80
CA TYR A 136 -12.96 2.61 18.15
C TYR A 136 -12.62 3.53 16.98
N TYR A 137 -13.61 3.78 16.13
CA TYR A 137 -13.49 4.77 15.05
C TYR A 137 -13.92 6.16 15.54
N VAL A 138 -13.20 7.17 15.08
CA VAL A 138 -13.52 8.59 15.36
C VAL A 138 -14.13 9.20 14.10
N LEU A 139 -15.28 9.84 14.26
CA LEU A 139 -15.94 10.68 13.27
C LEU A 139 -16.04 12.10 13.84
N ASP A 140 -15.48 13.07 13.13
CA ASP A 140 -15.50 14.48 13.57
C ASP A 140 -16.83 15.16 13.27
N VAL A 141 -17.87 14.72 13.96
CA VAL A 141 -19.25 15.27 13.87
C VAL A 141 -19.90 15.19 15.24
N ASP A 142 -20.71 16.19 15.57
CA ASP A 142 -21.55 16.17 16.76
C ASP A 142 -22.80 15.30 16.58
N LYS A 143 -23.33 14.80 17.72
CA LYS A 143 -24.61 14.05 17.73
C LYS A 143 -25.76 14.83 17.10
N SER A 144 -25.83 16.13 17.33
CA SER A 144 -26.83 17.01 16.78
C SER A 144 -26.76 17.14 15.28
N THR A 145 -25.57 17.19 14.75
CA THR A 145 -25.26 17.24 13.31
C THR A 145 -25.58 15.89 12.67
N LEU A 146 -25.13 14.77 13.27
CA LEU A 146 -25.41 13.44 12.74
C LEU A 146 -26.90 13.13 12.65
N LYS A 147 -27.75 13.63 13.57
CA LYS A 147 -29.21 13.51 13.48
C LYS A 147 -29.80 14.11 12.21
N LYS A 148 -29.16 15.11 11.63
CA LYS A 148 -29.58 15.79 10.40
C LYS A 148 -29.00 15.16 9.15
N ALA A 149 -28.03 14.25 9.31
CA ALA A 149 -27.39 13.59 8.19
C ALA A 149 -28.38 12.76 7.36
N PRO A 150 -28.13 12.62 6.05
CA PRO A 150 -28.88 11.71 5.22
C PRO A 150 -28.76 10.28 5.76
N GLY A 151 -29.88 9.60 5.85
CA GLY A 151 -29.93 8.26 6.40
C GLY A 151 -31.18 7.52 5.95
N PHE A 152 -31.20 6.23 6.19
CA PHE A 152 -32.25 5.33 5.73
C PHE A 152 -32.70 4.38 6.85
N ASP A 153 -33.86 3.77 6.63
CA ASP A 153 -34.42 2.78 7.55
C ASP A 153 -33.78 1.41 7.31
N LYS A 154 -33.55 0.67 8.39
CA LYS A 154 -33.00 -0.69 8.35
C LYS A 154 -33.81 -1.65 7.46
N LYS A 155 -35.12 -1.43 7.34
CA LYS A 155 -35.99 -2.25 6.50
C LYS A 155 -36.05 -1.83 5.05
N HIS A 156 -35.52 -0.65 4.73
CA HIS A 156 -35.54 -0.04 3.39
C HIS A 156 -34.13 0.35 2.95
N TRP A 157 -33.31 -0.65 2.70
CA TRP A 157 -31.99 -0.43 2.13
C TRP A 157 -32.11 0.23 0.75
N PRO A 158 -31.28 1.20 0.45
CA PRO A 158 -31.26 1.84 -0.86
C PRO A 158 -31.00 0.82 -1.98
N ASP A 159 -31.80 0.85 -3.03
CA ASP A 159 -31.49 0.22 -4.30
C ASP A 159 -30.44 1.04 -5.09
N SER A 160 -29.98 0.56 -6.23
CA SER A 160 -28.91 1.22 -7.01
C SER A 160 -29.21 2.70 -7.33
N SER A 161 -30.46 3.03 -7.66
CA SER A 161 -30.85 4.42 -7.99
C SER A 161 -30.88 5.32 -6.76
N LYS A 162 -31.30 4.78 -5.63
CA LYS A 162 -31.30 5.50 -4.34
C LYS A 162 -29.87 5.64 -3.77
N TRP A 163 -28.98 4.70 -4.08
CA TRP A 163 -27.58 4.85 -3.73
C TRP A 163 -26.92 6.02 -4.45
N ASP A 164 -27.25 6.28 -5.70
CA ASP A 164 -26.73 7.42 -6.44
C ASP A 164 -27.20 8.74 -5.84
N GLN A 165 -28.49 8.84 -5.49
CA GLN A 165 -29.03 10.01 -4.79
C GLN A 165 -28.38 10.19 -3.41
N LEU A 166 -28.33 9.12 -2.60
CA LEU A 166 -27.73 9.15 -1.27
C LEU A 166 -26.25 9.52 -1.31
N ARG A 167 -25.52 9.11 -2.35
CA ARG A 167 -24.12 9.48 -2.56
C ARG A 167 -23.93 10.98 -2.67
N GLU A 168 -24.74 11.65 -3.45
CA GLU A 168 -24.65 13.12 -3.60
C GLU A 168 -25.03 13.82 -2.28
N GLU A 169 -26.08 13.38 -1.59
CA GLU A 169 -26.46 13.92 -0.29
C GLU A 169 -25.37 13.74 0.78
N VAL A 170 -24.73 12.57 0.82
CA VAL A 170 -23.63 12.25 1.74
C VAL A 170 -22.40 13.08 1.42
N LYS A 171 -22.05 13.21 0.14
CA LYS A 171 -20.91 14.02 -0.32
C LYS A 171 -21.09 15.49 0.09
N GLU A 172 -22.27 16.04 -0.14
CA GLU A 172 -22.58 17.42 0.23
C GLU A 172 -22.55 17.61 1.75
N PHE A 173 -23.12 16.68 2.50
CA PHE A 173 -23.21 16.78 3.95
C PHE A 173 -21.83 16.68 4.64
N TYR A 174 -21.01 15.71 4.27
CA TYR A 174 -19.71 15.47 4.89
C TYR A 174 -18.56 16.21 4.21
N GLN A 175 -18.77 16.83 3.06
CA GLN A 175 -17.76 17.53 2.24
C GLN A 175 -16.54 16.65 1.90
N VAL A 176 -16.75 15.35 1.83
CA VAL A 176 -15.71 14.34 1.55
C VAL A 176 -16.15 13.52 0.33
N ASN A 177 -15.25 13.36 -0.63
CA ASN A 177 -15.47 12.40 -1.72
C ASN A 177 -15.29 10.98 -1.18
N PRO A 178 -16.24 10.08 -1.43
CA PRO A 178 -16.18 8.69 -1.00
C PRO A 178 -15.01 7.92 -1.60
#